data_e9b8539a985a1a8beb51514fca6a9d65
#
_entry.id   e9b8539a985a1a8beb51514fca6a9d65
#
_cell.length_a   1.000
_cell.length_b   1.000
_cell.length_c   1.000
_cell.angle_alpha   90.00
_cell.angle_beta   90.00
_cell.angle_gamma   90.00
#
_symmetry.space_group_name_H-M   'P 1'
#
loop_
_entity.id
_entity.type
_entity.pdbx_description
1 polymer ?
#
loop_
_entity_poly.entity_id
_entity_poly.type
_entity_poly.pdbx_seq_one_letter_code
_entity_poly.pdbx_strand_id
1 'polypeptide(L)'
;RNQYTVDGTAEGEINPEKMFDLMHALRSRVMQTEIFNGENMFGTILFEGTLNKQIDGISVVEHAWKRGVVSFLKVDKGLEEEKNGVRLMKDMGDLEATLDQAGEQGVFGTKMRSFIARPDEAGIQAIVDQQIEYGKRITAKGMVPILEPEVDINSSEKRAAEQILKQKLMAGLDTLEAGQEVMLKLTIPEEDNFYQALIDHPRVLRVVALSGGYDQATACAKLARQHGMAASFSRASYEGLDMNMEDAEYDCIFAASVGHIVNASNT
;
A
#
# COMPACT_ATOMS: atom_id res chain seq x y z
N ARG A 1 2.54 16.41 -2.89
CA ARG A 1 2.63 17.78 -2.36
C ARG A 1 1.51 18.66 -2.87
N ASN A 2 1.22 18.65 -4.18
CA ASN A 2 0.19 19.53 -4.77
C ASN A 2 -1.28 19.17 -4.41
N GLN A 3 -1.52 18.02 -3.80
CA GLN A 3 -2.86 17.59 -3.35
C GLN A 3 -3.24 18.18 -1.98
N TYR A 4 -2.33 18.87 -1.30
CA TYR A 4 -2.52 19.38 0.05
C TYR A 4 -2.58 20.91 0.14
N THR A 5 -2.60 21.62 -0.98
CA THR A 5 -2.95 23.05 -1.02
C THR A 5 -4.45 23.21 -0.84
N VAL A 6 -4.93 22.74 0.30
CA VAL A 6 -6.32 22.89 0.70
C VAL A 6 -6.42 24.23 1.41
N ASP A 7 -7.39 25.03 1.05
CA ASP A 7 -7.74 26.35 1.64
C ASP A 7 -6.84 27.57 1.32
N GLY A 8 -5.96 27.49 0.32
CA GLY A 8 -5.08 28.63 -0.05
C GLY A 8 -3.93 28.87 0.92
N THR A 9 -3.63 27.93 1.83
CA THR A 9 -2.49 28.02 2.74
C THR A 9 -1.19 27.73 1.97
N ALA A 10 -0.22 28.64 2.02
CA ALA A 10 1.06 28.48 1.37
C ALA A 10 1.83 27.28 1.95
N GLU A 11 2.60 26.58 1.11
CA GLU A 11 3.33 25.34 1.47
C GLU A 11 4.24 25.48 2.72
N GLY A 12 4.69 26.70 3.05
CA GLY A 12 5.51 26.99 4.25
C GLY A 12 4.72 27.23 5.53
N GLU A 13 3.39 27.33 5.47
CA GLU A 13 2.53 27.64 6.61
C GLU A 13 1.82 26.41 7.20
N ILE A 14 1.99 25.24 6.58
CA ILE A 14 1.39 23.98 7.05
C ILE A 14 2.33 23.37 8.10
N ASN A 15 1.98 23.51 9.37
CA ASN A 15 2.64 22.77 10.43
C ASN A 15 2.24 21.28 10.43
N PRO A 16 2.98 20.39 11.11
CA PRO A 16 2.69 18.95 11.13
C PRO A 16 1.27 18.62 11.61
N GLU A 17 0.74 19.33 12.59
CA GLU A 17 -0.60 19.08 13.14
C GLU A 17 -1.70 19.39 12.09
N LYS A 18 -1.63 20.56 11.47
CA LYS A 18 -2.54 20.95 10.39
C LYS A 18 -2.44 19.98 9.20
N MET A 19 -1.25 19.48 8.87
CA MET A 19 -1.04 18.45 7.85
C MET A 19 -1.80 17.17 8.19
N PHE A 20 -1.72 16.70 9.43
CA PHE A 20 -2.43 15.47 9.86
C PHE A 20 -3.94 15.64 9.80
N ASP A 21 -4.46 16.79 10.17
CA ASP A 21 -5.91 17.06 10.11
C ASP A 21 -6.42 17.15 8.66
N LEU A 22 -5.68 17.80 7.77
CA LEU A 22 -5.99 17.83 6.34
C LEU A 22 -5.97 16.42 5.72
N MET A 23 -4.96 15.61 6.07
CA MET A 23 -4.88 14.23 5.61
C MET A 23 -6.03 13.37 6.15
N HIS A 24 -6.46 13.62 7.38
CA HIS A 24 -7.62 12.92 7.94
C HIS A 24 -8.91 13.34 7.24
N ALA A 25 -9.12 14.64 7.02
CA ALA A 25 -10.29 15.16 6.31
C ALA A 25 -10.40 14.56 4.89
N LEU A 26 -9.29 14.55 4.12
CA LEU A 26 -9.25 13.93 2.80
C LEU A 26 -9.64 12.44 2.84
N ARG A 27 -9.06 11.68 3.77
CA ARG A 27 -9.34 10.25 3.91
C ARG A 27 -10.78 9.99 4.35
N SER A 28 -11.30 10.79 5.29
CA SER A 28 -12.68 10.70 5.74
C SER A 28 -13.64 10.93 4.59
N ARG A 29 -13.41 11.98 3.78
CA ARG A 29 -14.25 12.27 2.61
C ARG A 29 -14.27 11.09 1.63
N VAL A 30 -13.10 10.50 1.30
CA VAL A 30 -13.02 9.29 0.48
C VAL A 30 -13.80 8.13 1.08
N MET A 31 -13.62 7.88 2.38
CA MET A 31 -14.26 6.73 3.05
C MET A 31 -15.77 6.91 3.25
N GLN A 32 -16.28 8.13 3.14
CA GLN A 32 -17.72 8.44 3.22
C GLN A 32 -18.44 8.32 1.86
N THR A 33 -17.70 8.31 0.73
CA THR A 33 -18.30 8.11 -0.60
C THR A 33 -19.02 6.77 -0.70
N GLU A 34 -20.06 6.67 -1.53
CA GLU A 34 -20.78 5.41 -1.76
C GLU A 34 -19.92 4.34 -2.43
N ILE A 35 -18.96 4.76 -3.29
CA ILE A 35 -18.06 3.85 -3.99
C ILE A 35 -17.05 3.18 -3.05
N PHE A 36 -16.82 3.73 -1.86
CA PHE A 36 -15.97 3.10 -0.83
C PHE A 36 -16.73 1.96 -0.14
N ASN A 37 -16.73 0.79 -0.74
CA ASN A 37 -17.40 -0.40 -0.25
C ASN A 37 -16.69 -1.68 -0.70
N GLY A 38 -17.03 -2.83 -0.11
CA GLY A 38 -16.42 -4.13 -0.37
C GLY A 38 -16.64 -4.69 -1.77
N GLU A 39 -17.56 -4.13 -2.57
CA GLU A 39 -17.73 -4.52 -3.98
C GLU A 39 -16.62 -3.94 -4.86
N ASN A 40 -16.09 -2.76 -4.48
CA ASN A 40 -15.09 -2.04 -5.24
C ASN A 40 -13.69 -2.09 -4.62
N MET A 41 -13.60 -2.26 -3.29
CA MET A 41 -12.34 -2.22 -2.56
C MET A 41 -12.26 -3.34 -1.53
N PHE A 42 -11.23 -4.18 -1.65
CA PHE A 42 -10.96 -5.21 -0.64
C PHE A 42 -10.51 -4.59 0.69
N GLY A 43 -9.62 -3.60 0.66
CA GLY A 43 -9.04 -3.04 1.87
C GLY A 43 -8.52 -1.62 1.72
N THR A 44 -8.30 -0.98 2.87
CA THR A 44 -7.70 0.34 3.00
C THR A 44 -6.43 0.29 3.85
N ILE A 45 -5.41 1.10 3.50
CA ILE A 45 -4.17 1.21 4.28
C ILE A 45 -4.23 2.47 5.12
N LEU A 46 -4.27 2.30 6.42
CA LEU A 46 -4.33 3.36 7.42
C LEU A 46 -2.94 3.68 7.96
N PHE A 47 -2.71 4.94 8.28
CA PHE A 47 -1.55 5.36 9.06
C PHE A 47 -1.92 5.37 10.56
N GLU A 48 -0.93 5.22 11.42
CA GLU A 48 -1.11 5.23 12.87
C GLU A 48 -1.92 6.45 13.37
N GLY A 49 -1.61 7.66 12.86
CA GLY A 49 -2.37 8.87 13.18
C GLY A 49 -3.82 8.88 12.69
N THR A 50 -4.20 7.99 11.75
CA THR A 50 -5.58 7.83 11.27
C THR A 50 -6.30 6.74 12.05
N LEU A 51 -5.60 5.72 12.52
CA LEU A 51 -6.15 4.59 13.25
C LEU A 51 -6.97 5.03 14.48
N ASN A 52 -6.47 6.05 15.19
CA ASN A 52 -7.08 6.57 16.41
C ASN A 52 -8.12 7.69 16.16
N LYS A 53 -8.52 7.92 14.91
CA LYS A 53 -9.52 8.92 14.53
C LYS A 53 -10.89 8.27 14.34
N GLN A 54 -11.91 9.12 14.24
CA GLN A 54 -13.29 8.70 14.01
C GLN A 54 -13.84 9.31 12.72
N ILE A 55 -14.78 8.61 12.10
CA ILE A 55 -15.64 9.07 11.02
C ILE A 55 -17.08 8.82 11.47
N ASP A 56 -17.93 9.83 11.42
CA ASP A 56 -19.34 9.74 11.85
C ASP A 56 -19.53 9.18 13.27
N GLY A 57 -18.61 9.50 14.18
CA GLY A 57 -18.67 9.10 15.58
C GLY A 57 -18.25 7.65 15.88
N ILE A 58 -17.77 6.89 14.89
CA ILE A 58 -17.24 5.54 15.05
C ILE A 58 -15.77 5.48 14.63
N SER A 59 -15.02 4.47 15.08
CA SER A 59 -13.62 4.33 14.68
C SER A 59 -13.49 4.18 13.17
N VAL A 60 -12.37 4.67 12.60
CA VAL A 60 -12.10 4.52 11.16
C VAL A 60 -12.09 3.05 10.73
N VAL A 61 -11.61 2.15 11.57
CA VAL A 61 -11.59 0.70 11.31
C VAL A 61 -13.01 0.13 11.27
N GLU A 62 -13.86 0.48 12.23
CA GLU A 62 -15.26 0.06 12.26
C GLU A 62 -16.05 0.63 11.08
N HIS A 63 -15.81 1.89 10.72
CA HIS A 63 -16.42 2.52 9.54
C HIS A 63 -16.10 1.76 8.25
N ALA A 64 -14.81 1.40 8.04
CA ALA A 64 -14.39 0.59 6.90
C ALA A 64 -15.05 -0.80 6.92
N TRP A 65 -15.04 -1.46 8.07
CA TRP A 65 -15.62 -2.78 8.24
C TRP A 65 -17.13 -2.83 7.93
N LYS A 66 -17.90 -1.85 8.40
CA LYS A 66 -19.34 -1.73 8.09
C LYS A 66 -19.63 -1.60 6.60
N ARG A 67 -18.66 -1.13 5.83
CA ARG A 67 -18.73 -1.01 4.36
C ARG A 67 -18.12 -2.23 3.63
N GLY A 68 -17.73 -3.28 4.36
CA GLY A 68 -17.14 -4.49 3.79
C GLY A 68 -15.67 -4.35 3.39
N VAL A 69 -14.98 -3.30 3.89
CA VAL A 69 -13.58 -3.01 3.57
C VAL A 69 -12.71 -3.31 4.78
N VAL A 70 -11.70 -4.18 4.63
CA VAL A 70 -10.76 -4.47 5.72
C VAL A 70 -9.69 -3.39 5.85
N SER A 71 -9.16 -3.20 7.06
CA SER A 71 -8.14 -2.20 7.34
C SER A 71 -6.76 -2.84 7.53
N PHE A 72 -5.74 -2.24 6.90
CA PHE A 72 -4.34 -2.56 7.10
C PHE A 72 -3.63 -1.37 7.76
N LEU A 73 -2.81 -1.62 8.76
CA LEU A 73 -2.00 -0.58 9.40
C LEU A 73 -0.62 -0.48 8.75
N LYS A 74 -0.23 0.73 8.35
CA LYS A 74 1.17 1.00 7.97
C LYS A 74 2.03 1.02 9.23
N VAL A 75 2.94 0.02 9.37
CA VAL A 75 3.77 -0.16 10.57
C VAL A 75 5.21 0.33 10.39
N ASP A 76 5.72 0.45 9.15
CA ASP A 76 7.07 0.97 8.94
C ASP A 76 7.22 2.44 9.41
N LYS A 77 8.34 2.75 10.01
CA LYS A 77 8.69 4.09 10.54
C LYS A 77 9.52 4.91 9.55
N GLY A 78 9.46 4.58 8.26
CA GLY A 78 10.23 5.21 7.19
C GLY A 78 11.44 4.39 6.77
N LEU A 79 12.31 4.99 5.96
CA LEU A 79 13.44 4.31 5.33
C LEU A 79 14.77 4.79 5.89
N GLU A 80 15.72 3.86 6.01
CA GLU A 80 17.13 4.16 6.24
C GLU A 80 17.77 4.87 5.05
N GLU A 81 18.99 5.37 5.22
CA GLU A 81 19.81 5.88 4.12
C GLU A 81 20.10 4.77 3.10
N GLU A 82 20.33 5.18 1.84
CA GLU A 82 20.61 4.22 0.77
C GLU A 82 21.97 3.53 1.00
N LYS A 83 21.94 2.20 0.96
CA LYS A 83 23.13 1.35 1.01
C LYS A 83 22.93 0.16 0.07
N ASN A 84 23.95 -0.19 -0.72
CA ASN A 84 23.88 -1.29 -1.67
C ASN A 84 22.66 -1.18 -2.60
N GLY A 85 22.40 0.01 -3.13
CA GLY A 85 21.31 0.24 -4.08
C GLY A 85 19.90 0.12 -3.49
N VAL A 86 19.75 0.00 -2.17
CA VAL A 86 18.47 -0.18 -1.49
C VAL A 86 18.35 0.70 -0.25
N ARG A 87 17.11 0.88 0.22
CA ARG A 87 16.79 1.51 1.49
C ARG A 87 15.93 0.57 2.32
N LEU A 88 16.52 0.03 3.37
CA LEU A 88 15.82 -0.80 4.35
C LEU A 88 14.79 0.03 5.15
N MET A 89 13.87 -0.64 5.80
CA MET A 89 13.02 0.00 6.79
C MET A 89 13.83 0.35 8.03
N LYS A 90 13.51 1.48 8.64
CA LYS A 90 13.97 1.81 9.99
C LYS A 90 13.41 0.82 11.00
N ASP A 91 14.09 0.71 12.12
CA ASP A 91 13.58 -0.09 13.24
C ASP A 91 12.14 0.32 13.60
N MET A 92 11.29 -0.66 13.82
CA MET A 92 9.87 -0.44 14.12
C MET A 92 9.59 -0.25 15.61
N GLY A 93 10.61 -0.31 16.46
CA GLY A 93 10.46 -0.21 17.91
C GLY A 93 9.66 -1.38 18.49
N ASP A 94 8.71 -1.09 19.36
CA ASP A 94 7.82 -2.11 19.94
C ASP A 94 6.69 -2.46 18.95
N LEU A 95 7.05 -3.26 17.94
CA LEU A 95 6.10 -3.73 16.94
C LEU A 95 4.98 -4.56 17.58
N GLU A 96 5.30 -5.42 18.54
CA GLU A 96 4.35 -6.32 19.18
C GLU A 96 3.24 -5.55 19.88
N ALA A 97 3.57 -4.52 20.64
CA ALA A 97 2.58 -3.65 21.29
C ALA A 97 1.71 -2.90 20.26
N THR A 98 2.32 -2.45 19.15
CA THR A 98 1.58 -1.82 18.03
C THR A 98 0.58 -2.80 17.41
N LEU A 99 0.98 -4.05 17.21
CA LEU A 99 0.13 -5.10 16.64
C LEU A 99 -1.01 -5.49 17.60
N ASP A 100 -0.72 -5.62 18.90
CA ASP A 100 -1.73 -5.91 19.91
C ASP A 100 -2.81 -4.82 19.94
N GLN A 101 -2.40 -3.56 19.99
CA GLN A 101 -3.33 -2.42 19.92
C GLN A 101 -4.16 -2.40 18.62
N ALA A 102 -3.51 -2.67 17.48
CA ALA A 102 -4.21 -2.72 16.20
C ALA A 102 -5.23 -3.88 16.14
N GLY A 103 -4.89 -5.04 16.70
CA GLY A 103 -5.76 -6.20 16.81
C GLY A 103 -7.00 -5.93 17.65
N GLU A 104 -6.86 -5.27 18.81
CA GLU A 104 -7.96 -4.83 19.65
C GLU A 104 -8.95 -3.90 18.91
N GLN A 105 -8.46 -3.15 17.94
CA GLN A 105 -9.29 -2.28 17.10
C GLN A 105 -9.90 -2.98 15.88
N GLY A 106 -9.61 -4.26 15.66
CA GLY A 106 -10.13 -5.02 14.53
C GLY A 106 -9.37 -4.81 13.21
N VAL A 107 -8.11 -4.36 13.26
CA VAL A 107 -7.24 -4.26 12.08
C VAL A 107 -6.94 -5.65 11.53
N PHE A 108 -7.16 -5.85 10.22
CA PHE A 108 -6.99 -7.13 9.56
C PHE A 108 -5.51 -7.51 9.33
N GLY A 109 -4.69 -6.52 9.04
CA GLY A 109 -3.30 -6.77 8.69
C GLY A 109 -2.44 -5.52 8.71
N THR A 110 -1.23 -5.64 8.19
CA THR A 110 -0.27 -4.54 8.19
C THR A 110 0.30 -4.28 6.80
N LYS A 111 0.98 -3.15 6.63
CA LYS A 111 1.76 -2.85 5.44
C LYS A 111 3.10 -2.22 5.83
N MET A 112 4.18 -2.66 5.19
CA MET A 112 5.54 -2.16 5.43
C MET A 112 6.30 -2.01 4.11
N ARG A 113 7.00 -0.87 3.93
CA ARG A 113 7.64 -0.48 2.68
C ARG A 113 9.14 -0.36 2.82
N SER A 114 9.87 -1.04 1.93
CA SER A 114 11.30 -0.80 1.62
C SER A 114 11.43 -0.25 0.20
N PHE A 115 12.65 0.14 -0.20
CA PHE A 115 12.85 0.75 -1.52
C PHE A 115 14.13 0.23 -2.20
N ILE A 116 14.01 -0.11 -3.48
CA ILE A 116 15.08 -0.64 -4.33
C ILE A 116 15.33 0.38 -5.44
N ALA A 117 16.48 1.07 -5.36
CA ALA A 117 16.90 2.06 -6.36
C ALA A 117 17.66 1.41 -7.53
N ARG A 118 18.43 0.34 -7.27
CA ARG A 118 19.30 -0.32 -8.24
C ARG A 118 19.39 -1.84 -8.01
N PRO A 119 19.73 -2.63 -9.04
CA PRO A 119 19.84 -4.07 -8.96
C PRO A 119 21.14 -4.51 -8.24
N ASP A 120 21.13 -4.49 -6.92
CA ASP A 120 22.20 -5.03 -6.08
C ASP A 120 21.71 -6.28 -5.37
N GLU A 121 22.35 -7.42 -5.61
CA GLU A 121 21.90 -8.70 -5.07
C GLU A 121 21.93 -8.75 -3.54
N ALA A 122 22.97 -8.19 -2.92
CA ALA A 122 23.11 -8.20 -1.47
C ALA A 122 22.08 -7.25 -0.81
N GLY A 123 21.85 -6.07 -1.42
CA GLY A 123 20.87 -5.11 -0.98
C GLY A 123 19.44 -5.65 -1.09
N ILE A 124 19.08 -6.24 -2.22
CA ILE A 124 17.75 -6.83 -2.43
C ILE A 124 17.53 -8.03 -1.51
N GLN A 125 18.57 -8.87 -1.30
CA GLN A 125 18.49 -9.95 -0.31
C GLN A 125 18.17 -9.39 1.09
N ALA A 126 18.89 -8.36 1.53
CA ALA A 126 18.67 -7.76 2.84
C ALA A 126 17.24 -7.19 3.00
N ILE A 127 16.67 -6.61 1.93
CA ILE A 127 15.26 -6.18 1.92
C ILE A 127 14.31 -7.35 2.12
N VAL A 128 14.50 -8.43 1.36
CA VAL A 128 13.63 -9.60 1.46
C VAL A 128 13.73 -10.24 2.82
N ASP A 129 14.94 -10.43 3.36
CA ASP A 129 15.17 -10.99 4.69
C ASP A 129 14.47 -10.17 5.78
N GLN A 130 14.61 -8.83 5.73
CA GLN A 130 13.95 -7.94 6.67
C GLN A 130 12.43 -8.03 6.57
N GLN A 131 11.87 -8.02 5.35
CA GLN A 131 10.42 -8.10 5.12
C GLN A 131 9.84 -9.45 5.58
N ILE A 132 10.53 -10.54 5.32
CA ILE A 132 10.11 -11.90 5.74
C ILE A 132 10.18 -12.04 7.27
N GLU A 133 11.24 -11.53 7.91
CA GLU A 133 11.37 -11.55 9.36
C GLU A 133 10.20 -10.83 10.04
N TYR A 134 9.93 -9.60 9.65
CA TYR A 134 8.78 -8.86 10.17
C TYR A 134 7.45 -9.52 9.81
N GLY A 135 7.34 -10.10 8.61
CA GLY A 135 6.17 -10.86 8.17
C GLY A 135 5.85 -12.02 9.12
N LYS A 136 6.86 -12.80 9.52
CA LYS A 136 6.71 -13.89 10.51
C LYS A 136 6.22 -13.39 11.87
N ARG A 137 6.73 -12.25 12.34
CA ARG A 137 6.28 -11.65 13.61
C ARG A 137 4.82 -11.19 13.54
N ILE A 138 4.42 -10.61 12.41
CA ILE A 138 3.05 -10.13 12.17
C ILE A 138 2.07 -11.30 12.06
N THR A 139 2.41 -12.34 11.31
CA THR A 139 1.55 -13.54 11.21
C THR A 139 1.41 -14.27 12.54
N ALA A 140 2.44 -14.26 13.41
CA ALA A 140 2.36 -14.79 14.76
C ALA A 140 1.32 -14.07 15.65
N LYS A 141 0.94 -12.85 15.30
CA LYS A 141 -0.15 -12.09 15.94
C LYS A 141 -1.52 -12.29 15.25
N GLY A 142 -1.62 -13.22 14.28
CA GLY A 142 -2.86 -13.50 13.56
C GLY A 142 -3.24 -12.45 12.51
N MET A 143 -2.30 -11.59 12.13
CA MET A 143 -2.52 -10.54 11.12
C MET A 143 -1.87 -10.89 9.78
N VAL A 144 -2.41 -10.36 8.69
CA VAL A 144 -1.87 -10.54 7.34
C VAL A 144 -0.91 -9.39 7.00
N PRO A 145 0.41 -9.64 6.83
CA PRO A 145 1.35 -8.62 6.39
C PRO A 145 1.30 -8.39 4.88
N ILE A 146 1.29 -7.13 4.46
CA ILE A 146 1.60 -6.72 3.09
C ILE A 146 3.07 -6.33 3.04
N LEU A 147 3.89 -7.13 2.36
CA LEU A 147 5.30 -6.87 2.10
C LEU A 147 5.41 -5.97 0.87
N GLU A 148 6.01 -4.78 1.03
CA GLU A 148 6.11 -3.78 -0.06
C GLU A 148 7.58 -3.44 -0.37
N PRO A 149 8.35 -4.35 -1.02
CA PRO A 149 9.67 -4.04 -1.56
C PRO A 149 9.52 -3.29 -2.89
N GLU A 150 9.37 -1.97 -2.83
CA GLU A 150 9.14 -1.11 -3.99
C GLU A 150 10.39 -0.96 -4.84
N VAL A 151 10.32 -1.24 -6.14
CA VAL A 151 11.36 -0.94 -7.13
C VAL A 151 11.10 0.44 -7.73
N ASP A 152 12.13 1.28 -7.84
CA ASP A 152 12.04 2.61 -8.44
C ASP A 152 11.63 2.53 -9.90
N ILE A 153 10.50 3.16 -10.25
CA ILE A 153 10.01 3.23 -11.63
C ILE A 153 10.92 4.03 -12.55
N ASN A 154 11.76 4.92 -11.99
CA ASN A 154 12.70 5.76 -12.74
C ASN A 154 14.08 5.11 -12.90
N SER A 155 14.32 3.95 -12.30
CA SER A 155 15.57 3.24 -12.46
C SER A 155 15.76 2.76 -13.90
N SER A 156 16.86 3.11 -14.53
CA SER A 156 17.23 2.60 -15.85
C SER A 156 17.47 1.08 -15.87
N GLU A 157 17.64 0.49 -14.69
CA GLU A 157 17.90 -0.94 -14.49
C GLU A 157 16.72 -1.65 -13.79
N LYS A 158 15.51 -1.04 -13.84
CA LYS A 158 14.29 -1.54 -13.17
C LYS A 158 14.06 -3.03 -13.43
N ARG A 159 14.15 -3.46 -14.71
CA ARG A 159 13.92 -4.86 -15.09
C ARG A 159 14.91 -5.82 -14.41
N ALA A 160 16.18 -5.44 -14.29
CA ALA A 160 17.19 -6.26 -13.61
C ALA A 160 16.91 -6.35 -12.10
N ALA A 161 16.50 -5.22 -11.48
CA ALA A 161 16.10 -5.22 -10.07
C ALA A 161 14.86 -6.10 -9.82
N GLU A 162 13.85 -6.06 -10.70
CA GLU A 162 12.67 -6.91 -10.65
C GLU A 162 13.01 -8.40 -10.74
N GLN A 163 13.93 -8.78 -11.61
CA GLN A 163 14.39 -10.17 -11.75
C GLN A 163 15.05 -10.71 -10.48
N ILE A 164 15.95 -9.92 -9.89
CA ILE A 164 16.60 -10.29 -8.63
C ILE A 164 15.55 -10.36 -7.51
N LEU A 165 14.69 -9.35 -7.40
CA LEU A 165 13.65 -9.30 -6.38
C LEU A 165 12.72 -10.52 -6.45
N LYS A 166 12.25 -10.88 -7.64
CA LYS A 166 11.40 -12.06 -7.85
C LYS A 166 12.06 -13.34 -7.35
N GLN A 167 13.33 -13.55 -7.70
CA GLN A 167 14.10 -14.71 -7.23
C GLN A 167 14.22 -14.75 -5.71
N LYS A 168 14.58 -13.60 -5.10
CA LYS A 168 14.77 -13.52 -3.64
C LYS A 168 13.44 -13.68 -2.90
N LEU A 169 12.36 -13.09 -3.42
CA LEU A 169 11.01 -13.27 -2.86
C LEU A 169 10.57 -14.73 -2.90
N MET A 170 10.74 -15.43 -4.03
CA MET A 170 10.41 -16.86 -4.10
C MET A 170 11.14 -17.67 -3.01
N ALA A 171 12.46 -17.47 -2.89
CA ALA A 171 13.26 -18.16 -1.87
C ALA A 171 12.86 -17.77 -0.44
N GLY A 172 12.53 -16.49 -0.19
CA GLY A 172 12.06 -16.03 1.11
C GLY A 172 10.69 -16.60 1.47
N LEU A 173 9.76 -16.65 0.54
CA LEU A 173 8.42 -17.22 0.72
C LEU A 173 8.46 -18.71 1.01
N ASP A 174 9.39 -19.45 0.41
CA ASP A 174 9.62 -20.89 0.69
C ASP A 174 10.05 -21.15 2.15
N THR A 175 10.52 -20.13 2.88
CA THR A 175 10.86 -20.24 4.32
C THR A 175 9.66 -20.04 5.24
N LEU A 176 8.49 -19.71 4.71
CA LEU A 176 7.26 -19.52 5.48
C LEU A 176 6.55 -20.86 5.72
N GLU A 177 6.07 -21.05 6.93
CA GLU A 177 5.32 -22.22 7.32
C GLU A 177 3.81 -22.07 7.02
N ALA A 178 3.06 -23.16 7.13
CA ALA A 178 1.60 -23.11 7.04
C ALA A 178 1.03 -22.18 8.14
N GLY A 179 0.13 -21.30 7.78
CA GLY A 179 -0.39 -20.26 8.67
C GLY A 179 0.40 -18.95 8.65
N GLN A 180 1.49 -18.89 7.87
CA GLN A 180 2.29 -17.67 7.66
C GLN A 180 2.06 -17.09 6.26
N GLU A 181 0.80 -16.94 5.89
CA GLU A 181 0.44 -16.34 4.58
C GLU A 181 0.64 -14.82 4.60
N VAL A 182 1.11 -14.30 3.47
CA VAL A 182 1.41 -12.88 3.26
C VAL A 182 0.72 -12.33 2.02
N MET A 183 0.59 -11.02 1.92
CA MET A 183 0.33 -10.34 0.66
C MET A 183 1.60 -9.63 0.18
N LEU A 184 1.75 -9.52 -1.12
CA LEU A 184 2.85 -8.77 -1.74
C LEU A 184 2.30 -7.51 -2.39
N LYS A 185 2.97 -6.38 -2.18
CA LYS A 185 2.68 -5.13 -2.87
C LYS A 185 3.91 -4.71 -3.66
N LEU A 186 3.83 -4.88 -4.98
CA LEU A 186 4.99 -4.76 -5.88
C LEU A 186 4.80 -3.60 -6.86
N THR A 187 5.91 -3.04 -7.31
CA THR A 187 5.92 -2.14 -8.46
C THR A 187 5.41 -2.88 -9.69
N ILE A 188 4.55 -2.24 -10.51
CA ILE A 188 4.05 -2.85 -11.75
C ILE A 188 5.26 -3.19 -12.63
N PRO A 189 5.43 -4.45 -13.06
CA PRO A 189 6.61 -4.87 -13.80
C PRO A 189 6.59 -4.39 -15.25
N GLU A 190 7.76 -4.43 -15.90
CA GLU A 190 7.88 -4.09 -17.32
C GLU A 190 7.43 -5.24 -18.23
N GLU A 191 7.56 -6.47 -17.77
CA GLU A 191 7.19 -7.68 -18.50
C GLU A 191 5.79 -8.13 -18.13
N ASP A 192 4.99 -8.53 -19.11
CA ASP A 192 3.62 -8.99 -18.90
C ASP A 192 3.61 -10.31 -18.11
N ASN A 193 2.73 -10.41 -17.12
CA ASN A 193 2.58 -11.57 -16.22
C ASN A 193 3.86 -12.00 -15.49
N PHE A 194 4.76 -11.03 -15.28
CA PHE A 194 6.10 -11.32 -14.72
C PHE A 194 6.05 -11.99 -13.35
N TYR A 195 5.08 -11.61 -12.50
CA TYR A 195 4.96 -12.12 -11.13
C TYR A 195 4.01 -13.31 -10.99
N GLN A 196 3.64 -13.99 -12.09
CA GLN A 196 2.71 -15.11 -12.03
C GLN A 196 3.13 -16.19 -11.01
N ALA A 197 4.42 -16.54 -10.96
CA ALA A 197 4.92 -17.52 -9.98
C ALA A 197 4.76 -17.08 -8.51
N LEU A 198 4.77 -15.77 -8.24
CA LEU A 198 4.48 -15.23 -6.90
C LEU A 198 2.98 -15.25 -6.60
N ILE A 199 2.14 -15.01 -7.61
CA ILE A 199 0.68 -15.09 -7.48
C ILE A 199 0.25 -16.53 -7.15
N ASP A 200 0.88 -17.50 -7.80
CA ASP A 200 0.56 -18.92 -7.63
C ASP A 200 1.22 -19.55 -6.40
N HIS A 201 2.05 -18.80 -5.67
CA HIS A 201 2.77 -19.32 -4.52
C HIS A 201 1.83 -19.59 -3.31
N PRO A 202 1.89 -20.80 -2.66
CA PRO A 202 0.93 -21.20 -1.61
C PRO A 202 0.97 -20.35 -0.33
N ARG A 203 2.00 -19.52 -0.14
CA ARG A 203 2.10 -18.58 0.99
C ARG A 203 1.68 -17.16 0.62
N VAL A 204 1.23 -16.92 -0.61
CA VAL A 204 0.81 -15.60 -1.08
C VAL A 204 -0.70 -15.58 -1.25
N LEU A 205 -1.38 -14.81 -0.40
CA LEU A 205 -2.83 -14.63 -0.49
C LEU A 205 -3.22 -13.77 -1.70
N ARG A 206 -2.42 -12.74 -1.99
CA ARG A 206 -2.64 -11.84 -3.13
C ARG A 206 -1.39 -11.04 -3.45
N VAL A 207 -1.18 -10.79 -4.74
CA VAL A 207 -0.20 -9.80 -5.21
C VAL A 207 -0.96 -8.55 -5.64
N VAL A 208 -0.59 -7.40 -5.09
CA VAL A 208 -1.15 -6.11 -5.47
C VAL A 208 -0.08 -5.18 -6.02
N ALA A 209 -0.47 -4.30 -6.92
CA ALA A 209 0.41 -3.37 -7.60
C ALA A 209 0.40 -1.99 -6.95
N LEU A 210 1.56 -1.39 -6.73
CA LEU A 210 1.68 0.03 -6.45
C LEU A 210 1.89 0.83 -7.74
N SER A 211 1.41 2.07 -7.80
CA SER A 211 1.59 2.94 -8.99
C SER A 211 3.00 3.52 -9.12
N GLY A 212 3.78 3.57 -8.03
CA GLY A 212 5.19 4.01 -8.02
C GLY A 212 5.43 5.47 -8.41
N GLY A 213 4.42 6.18 -8.88
CA GLY A 213 4.51 7.53 -9.42
C GLY A 213 4.02 7.67 -10.86
N TYR A 214 3.63 6.57 -11.51
CA TYR A 214 2.86 6.64 -12.75
C TYR A 214 1.53 7.37 -12.52
N ASP A 215 1.08 8.13 -13.52
CA ASP A 215 -0.29 8.62 -13.59
C ASP A 215 -1.29 7.44 -13.66
N GLN A 216 -2.56 7.74 -13.41
CA GLN A 216 -3.59 6.70 -13.34
C GLN A 216 -3.73 5.92 -14.66
N ALA A 217 -3.75 6.61 -15.79
CA ALA A 217 -3.94 5.96 -17.10
C ALA A 217 -2.79 5.01 -17.41
N THR A 218 -1.55 5.45 -17.19
CA THR A 218 -0.35 4.63 -17.37
C THR A 218 -0.33 3.44 -16.41
N ALA A 219 -0.65 3.66 -15.12
CA ALA A 219 -0.68 2.61 -14.13
C ALA A 219 -1.74 1.55 -14.46
N CYS A 220 -2.95 1.97 -14.83
CA CYS A 220 -4.03 1.05 -15.25
C CYS A 220 -3.67 0.26 -16.51
N ALA A 221 -3.11 0.92 -17.53
CA ALA A 221 -2.72 0.24 -18.77
C ALA A 221 -1.61 -0.81 -18.55
N LYS A 222 -0.66 -0.53 -17.65
CA LYS A 222 0.38 -1.51 -17.27
C LYS A 222 -0.20 -2.64 -16.42
N LEU A 223 -1.07 -2.33 -15.47
CA LEU A 223 -1.70 -3.33 -14.59
C LEU A 223 -2.58 -4.31 -15.36
N ALA A 224 -3.35 -3.83 -16.33
CA ALA A 224 -4.23 -4.67 -17.17
C ALA A 224 -3.49 -5.77 -17.96
N ARG A 225 -2.16 -5.74 -18.01
CA ARG A 225 -1.31 -6.77 -18.60
C ARG A 225 -0.74 -7.77 -17.58
N GLN A 226 -1.16 -7.66 -16.32
CA GLN A 226 -0.68 -8.45 -15.19
C GLN A 226 -1.81 -9.27 -14.60
N HIS A 227 -2.16 -10.41 -15.24
CA HIS A 227 -3.27 -11.25 -14.80
C HIS A 227 -3.10 -11.72 -13.34
N GLY A 228 -4.16 -11.59 -12.56
CA GLY A 228 -4.18 -11.96 -11.14
C GLY A 228 -3.57 -10.94 -10.19
N MET A 229 -3.02 -9.81 -10.68
CA MET A 229 -2.66 -8.67 -9.84
C MET A 229 -3.83 -7.70 -9.72
N ALA A 230 -4.08 -7.18 -8.52
CA ALA A 230 -5.03 -6.10 -8.30
C ALA A 230 -4.29 -4.79 -7.94
N ALA A 231 -4.94 -3.65 -8.15
CA ALA A 231 -4.38 -2.37 -7.78
C ALA A 231 -4.32 -2.17 -6.25
N SER A 232 -3.26 -1.53 -5.77
CA SER A 232 -3.17 -0.89 -4.47
C SER A 232 -2.60 0.52 -4.65
N PHE A 233 -3.36 1.32 -5.39
CA PHE A 233 -2.99 2.68 -5.74
C PHE A 233 -3.41 3.64 -4.63
N SER A 234 -2.64 4.70 -4.44
CA SER A 234 -2.95 5.80 -3.53
C SER A 234 -3.04 7.10 -4.33
N ARG A 235 -1.90 7.67 -4.73
CA ARG A 235 -1.87 8.94 -5.46
C ARG A 235 -2.66 8.89 -6.78
N ALA A 236 -2.55 7.81 -7.52
CA ALA A 236 -3.25 7.63 -8.78
C ALA A 236 -4.78 7.56 -8.61
N SER A 237 -5.29 7.09 -7.46
CA SER A 237 -6.73 7.07 -7.20
C SER A 237 -7.34 8.43 -6.83
N TYR A 238 -6.50 9.39 -6.45
CA TYR A 238 -6.92 10.76 -6.07
C TYR A 238 -6.64 11.79 -7.17
N GLU A 239 -6.26 11.35 -8.35
CA GLU A 239 -5.98 12.23 -9.47
C GLU A 239 -7.25 12.97 -9.90
N GLY A 240 -7.14 14.30 -10.01
CA GLY A 240 -8.27 15.17 -10.34
C GLY A 240 -9.20 15.54 -9.17
N LEU A 241 -8.97 15.00 -7.96
CA LEU A 241 -9.77 15.38 -6.78
C LEU A 241 -9.21 16.63 -6.10
N ASP A 242 -10.13 17.54 -5.69
CA ASP A 242 -9.86 18.70 -4.86
C ASP A 242 -10.83 18.72 -3.66
N MET A 243 -10.34 19.08 -2.49
CA MET A 243 -11.15 19.10 -1.26
C MET A 243 -12.24 20.18 -1.27
N ASN A 244 -12.13 21.18 -2.13
CA ASN A 244 -13.10 22.26 -2.26
C ASN A 244 -14.21 21.95 -3.30
N MET A 245 -14.16 20.80 -3.97
CA MET A 245 -15.23 20.37 -4.87
C MET A 245 -16.54 20.15 -4.12
N GLU A 246 -17.66 20.41 -4.77
CA GLU A 246 -18.97 19.97 -4.30
C GLU A 246 -19.02 18.44 -4.20
N ASP A 247 -19.82 17.92 -3.26
CA ASP A 247 -19.83 16.48 -2.97
C ASP A 247 -20.20 15.63 -4.18
N ALA A 248 -21.20 16.04 -4.95
CA ALA A 248 -21.63 15.32 -6.14
C ALA A 248 -20.56 15.26 -7.25
N GLU A 249 -19.77 16.33 -7.43
CA GLU A 249 -18.65 16.35 -8.38
C GLU A 249 -17.50 15.46 -7.88
N TYR A 250 -17.16 15.57 -6.60
CA TYR A 250 -16.14 14.75 -5.96
C TYR A 250 -16.46 13.26 -6.09
N ASP A 251 -17.68 12.86 -5.75
CA ASP A 251 -18.15 11.47 -5.82
C ASP A 251 -18.12 10.94 -7.26
N CYS A 252 -18.52 11.76 -8.23
CA CYS A 252 -18.51 11.38 -9.64
C CYS A 252 -17.08 11.13 -10.15
N ILE A 253 -16.13 12.03 -9.85
CA ILE A 253 -14.72 11.89 -10.27
C ILE A 253 -14.08 10.69 -9.56
N PHE A 254 -14.31 10.54 -8.26
CA PHE A 254 -13.75 9.42 -7.52
C PHE A 254 -14.33 8.08 -7.99
N ALA A 255 -15.63 7.99 -8.23
CA ALA A 255 -16.26 6.79 -8.75
C ALA A 255 -15.72 6.40 -10.13
N ALA A 256 -15.52 7.36 -11.02
CA ALA A 256 -14.90 7.11 -12.33
C ALA A 256 -13.46 6.60 -12.18
N SER A 257 -12.67 7.25 -11.30
CA SER A 257 -11.30 6.83 -10.98
C SER A 257 -11.25 5.38 -10.48
N VAL A 258 -12.07 5.05 -9.49
CA VAL A 258 -12.17 3.68 -8.93
C VAL A 258 -12.61 2.69 -10.01
N GLY A 259 -13.60 3.03 -10.83
CA GLY A 259 -14.06 2.18 -11.92
C GLY A 259 -12.95 1.80 -12.92
N HIS A 260 -12.11 2.76 -13.30
CA HIS A 260 -10.95 2.49 -14.17
C HIS A 260 -9.94 1.53 -13.49
N ILE A 261 -9.68 1.75 -12.20
CA ILE A 261 -8.74 0.92 -11.43
C ILE A 261 -9.28 -0.50 -11.23
N VAL A 262 -10.57 -0.65 -10.94
CA VAL A 262 -11.23 -1.97 -10.81
C VAL A 262 -11.19 -2.72 -12.12
N ASN A 263 -11.50 -2.06 -13.23
CA ASN A 263 -11.43 -2.69 -14.56
C ASN A 263 -10.01 -3.19 -14.88
N ALA A 264 -8.98 -2.42 -14.54
CA ALA A 264 -7.58 -2.82 -14.75
C ALA A 264 -7.12 -3.95 -13.80
N SER A 265 -7.84 -4.17 -12.70
CA SER A 265 -7.54 -5.20 -11.68
C SER A 265 -8.25 -6.53 -11.95
N ASN A 266 -9.24 -6.55 -12.86
CA ASN A 266 -10.07 -7.72 -13.17
C ASN A 266 -9.63 -8.42 -14.47
N THR A 267 -8.33 -8.56 -14.67
CA THR A 267 -7.75 -9.14 -15.89
C THR A 267 -7.06 -10.49 -15.64
#